data_d91f86e30538bf4e1b772f46467718a1
#
_entry.id   d91f86e30538bf4e1b772f46467718a1
#
_cell.length_a   1.000
_cell.length_b   1.000
_cell.length_c   1.000
_cell.angle_alpha   90.00
_cell.angle_beta   90.00
_cell.angle_gamma   90.00
#
_symmetry.space_group_name_H-M   'P 1'
#
loop_
_entity.id
_entity.type
_entity.pdbx_description
1 polymer ?
#
loop_
_entity_poly.entity_id
_entity_poly.type
_entity_poly.pdbx_seq_one_letter_code
_entity_poly.pdbx_strand_id
1 'polypeptide(L)'
;IKISEEAVNYSAKLADRYISDKCLPDKAIDLIDEAAAQLKIESNKKPQIIFQLENKIHSIEEKLNNLRGDNIDAQEKLFDMKQQLEAKLNVLLDNWNNLREEMEQLSFLMKEEDKLTKQIKDQSNREIENDLDSLEKLEEELSEIRNEIQKVEGNFNKIKKNRNFPFKYQVEPDDIADV
;
A
#
# COMPACT_ATOMS: atom_id res chain seq x y z
N ILE A 1 -3.72 -6.34 3.81
CA ILE A 1 -4.51 -5.10 3.72
C ILE A 1 -5.48 -5.08 4.88
N LYS A 2 -5.52 -3.99 5.61
CA LYS A 2 -6.47 -3.78 6.70
C LYS A 2 -7.82 -3.31 6.12
N ILE A 3 -8.90 -3.62 6.80
CA ILE A 3 -10.25 -3.18 6.43
C ILE A 3 -10.75 -2.28 7.55
N SER A 4 -11.20 -1.07 7.23
CA SER A 4 -11.76 -0.17 8.23
C SER A 4 -13.14 -0.66 8.68
N GLU A 5 -13.51 -0.38 9.94
CA GLU A 5 -14.87 -0.69 10.45
C GLU A 5 -15.94 0.04 9.62
N GLU A 6 -15.61 1.24 9.15
CA GLU A 6 -16.48 2.04 8.29
C GLU A 6 -16.70 1.36 6.94
N ALA A 7 -15.64 0.77 6.32
CA ALA A 7 -15.75 0.00 5.09
C ALA A 7 -16.61 -1.25 5.28
N VAL A 8 -16.48 -1.97 6.40
CA VAL A 8 -17.34 -3.13 6.71
C VAL A 8 -18.81 -2.72 6.82
N ASN A 9 -19.09 -1.66 7.55
CA ASN A 9 -20.45 -1.16 7.70
C ASN A 9 -21.03 -0.64 6.36
N TYR A 10 -20.20 -0.03 5.54
CA TYR A 10 -20.59 0.50 4.24
C TYR A 10 -20.85 -0.61 3.24
N SER A 11 -20.00 -1.66 3.20
CA SER A 11 -20.20 -2.83 2.33
C SER A 11 -21.52 -3.55 2.61
N ALA A 12 -21.88 -3.72 3.88
CA ALA A 12 -23.14 -4.32 4.26
C ALA A 12 -24.35 -3.51 3.73
N LYS A 13 -24.29 -2.18 3.82
CA LYS A 13 -25.36 -1.28 3.33
C LYS A 13 -25.45 -1.28 1.81
N LEU A 14 -24.31 -1.22 1.11
CA LEU A 14 -24.28 -1.25 -0.35
C LEU A 14 -24.73 -2.60 -0.89
N ALA A 15 -24.20 -3.69 -0.33
CA ALA A 15 -24.58 -5.03 -0.72
C ALA A 15 -26.09 -5.26 -0.56
N ASP A 16 -26.68 -4.81 0.56
CA ASP A 16 -28.11 -4.95 0.79
C ASP A 16 -28.96 -4.19 -0.23
N ARG A 17 -28.49 -3.02 -0.65
CA ARG A 17 -29.23 -2.14 -1.56
C ARG A 17 -29.11 -2.53 -3.03
N TYR A 18 -27.95 -3.01 -3.47
CA TYR A 18 -27.63 -3.17 -4.89
C TYR A 18 -27.45 -4.62 -5.34
N ILE A 19 -27.16 -5.56 -4.44
CA ILE A 19 -26.94 -6.96 -4.76
C ILE A 19 -28.13 -7.80 -4.29
N SER A 20 -28.92 -8.28 -5.26
CA SER A 20 -30.14 -9.08 -5.00
C SER A 20 -29.91 -10.60 -5.00
N ASP A 21 -28.82 -11.06 -5.63
CA ASP A 21 -28.62 -12.49 -5.95
C ASP A 21 -28.07 -13.32 -4.79
N LYS A 22 -27.58 -12.66 -3.74
CA LYS A 22 -26.98 -13.30 -2.55
C LYS A 22 -27.58 -12.74 -1.26
N CYS A 23 -27.48 -13.51 -0.18
CA CYS A 23 -27.88 -13.08 1.16
C CYS A 23 -26.70 -12.42 1.91
N LEU A 24 -27.01 -11.56 2.90
CA LEU A 24 -26.05 -11.14 3.90
C LEU A 24 -25.72 -12.33 4.82
N PRO A 25 -24.46 -12.50 5.27
CA PRO A 25 -23.31 -11.58 5.10
C PRO A 25 -22.52 -11.76 3.81
N ASP A 26 -22.74 -12.87 3.06
CA ASP A 26 -21.87 -13.30 1.95
C ASP A 26 -21.63 -12.19 0.90
N LYS A 27 -22.71 -11.51 0.48
CA LYS A 27 -22.60 -10.43 -0.51
C LYS A 27 -21.79 -9.23 -0.04
N ALA A 28 -21.75 -8.95 1.28
CA ALA A 28 -20.92 -7.88 1.83
C ALA A 28 -19.44 -8.29 1.93
N ILE A 29 -19.18 -9.56 2.22
CA ILE A 29 -17.83 -10.14 2.22
C ILE A 29 -17.24 -10.13 0.83
N ASP A 30 -18.01 -10.53 -0.19
CA ASP A 30 -17.57 -10.49 -1.59
C ASP A 30 -17.14 -9.08 -2.04
N LEU A 31 -17.91 -8.04 -1.66
CA LEU A 31 -17.53 -6.64 -1.95
C LEU A 31 -16.22 -6.23 -1.28
N ILE A 32 -16.03 -6.63 -0.03
CA ILE A 32 -14.80 -6.34 0.71
C ILE A 32 -13.61 -7.06 0.06
N ASP A 33 -13.78 -8.32 -0.32
CA ASP A 33 -12.72 -9.11 -0.94
C ASP A 33 -12.33 -8.53 -2.30
N GLU A 34 -13.29 -8.11 -3.11
CA GLU A 34 -13.04 -7.47 -4.40
C GLU A 34 -12.32 -6.13 -4.22
N ALA A 35 -12.80 -5.26 -3.32
CA ALA A 35 -12.15 -3.98 -3.02
C ALA A 35 -10.71 -4.18 -2.49
N ALA A 36 -10.50 -5.16 -1.62
CA ALA A 36 -9.17 -5.49 -1.11
C ALA A 36 -8.24 -6.02 -2.20
N ALA A 37 -8.76 -6.86 -3.12
CA ALA A 37 -8.01 -7.38 -4.26
C ALA A 37 -7.62 -6.24 -5.21
N GLN A 38 -8.55 -5.35 -5.54
CA GLN A 38 -8.31 -4.19 -6.39
C GLN A 38 -7.28 -3.24 -5.79
N LEU A 39 -7.43 -2.91 -4.51
CA LEU A 39 -6.46 -2.08 -3.78
C LEU A 39 -5.05 -2.70 -3.77
N LYS A 40 -4.95 -4.02 -3.63
CA LYS A 40 -3.67 -4.75 -3.69
C LYS A 40 -3.03 -4.67 -5.08
N ILE A 41 -3.82 -4.74 -6.13
CA ILE A 41 -3.34 -4.58 -7.50
C ILE A 41 -2.85 -3.15 -7.73
N GLU A 42 -3.62 -2.17 -7.31
CA GLU A 42 -3.27 -0.74 -7.46
C GLU A 42 -2.02 -0.36 -6.68
N SER A 43 -1.87 -0.85 -5.44
CA SER A 43 -0.69 -0.58 -4.62
C SER A 43 0.61 -1.16 -5.20
N ASN A 44 0.52 -2.18 -6.05
CA ASN A 44 1.68 -2.77 -6.72
C ASN A 44 2.02 -2.11 -8.06
N LYS A 45 1.12 -1.28 -8.61
CA LYS A 45 1.38 -0.58 -9.88
C LYS A 45 2.33 0.59 -9.68
N LYS A 46 3.28 0.73 -10.60
CA LYS A 46 4.11 1.94 -10.65
C LYS A 46 3.22 3.18 -10.84
N PRO A 47 3.46 4.26 -10.08
CA PRO A 47 2.75 5.52 -10.27
C PRO A 47 2.83 6.04 -11.69
N GLN A 48 1.72 6.56 -12.20
CA GLN A 48 1.64 7.06 -13.58
C GLN A 48 2.68 8.15 -13.89
N ILE A 49 3.08 8.93 -12.89
CA ILE A 49 4.10 9.97 -13.03
C ILE A 49 5.48 9.38 -13.39
N ILE A 50 5.83 8.22 -12.83
CA ILE A 50 7.09 7.51 -13.14
C ILE A 50 7.06 7.06 -14.61
N PHE A 51 5.97 6.44 -15.03
CA PHE A 51 5.79 6.00 -16.41
C PHE A 51 5.85 7.16 -17.42
N GLN A 52 5.24 8.31 -17.08
CA GLN A 52 5.31 9.51 -17.92
C GLN A 52 6.74 10.07 -18.04
N LEU A 53 7.54 10.00 -16.98
CA LEU A 53 8.95 10.43 -17.03
C LEU A 53 9.81 9.46 -17.83
N GLU A 54 9.62 8.15 -17.66
CA GLU A 54 10.29 7.12 -18.45
C GLU A 54 10.03 7.34 -19.95
N ASN A 55 8.77 7.57 -20.34
CA ASN A 55 8.42 7.84 -21.74
C ASN A 55 9.04 9.15 -22.28
N LYS A 56 9.11 10.21 -21.47
CA LYS A 56 9.77 11.47 -21.87
C LYS A 56 11.26 11.28 -22.07
N ILE A 57 11.93 10.54 -21.18
CA ILE A 57 13.36 10.23 -21.32
C ILE A 57 13.59 9.45 -22.60
N HIS A 58 12.79 8.41 -22.85
CA HIS A 58 12.88 7.61 -24.07
C HIS A 58 12.70 8.46 -25.35
N SER A 59 11.71 9.36 -25.37
CA SER A 59 11.51 10.29 -26.49
C SER A 59 12.71 11.22 -26.73
N ILE A 60 13.41 11.65 -25.67
CA ILE A 60 14.64 12.46 -25.80
C ILE A 60 15.78 11.61 -26.32
N GLU A 61 15.92 10.37 -25.89
CA GLU A 61 16.91 9.43 -26.39
C GLU A 61 16.75 9.16 -27.89
N GLU A 62 15.51 8.93 -28.35
CA GLU A 62 15.23 8.79 -29.78
C GLU A 62 15.62 10.05 -30.58
N LYS A 63 15.34 11.24 -30.03
CA LYS A 63 15.74 12.50 -30.66
C LYS A 63 17.25 12.65 -30.73
N LEU A 64 17.98 12.31 -29.66
CA LEU A 64 19.43 12.34 -29.62
C LEU A 64 20.04 11.38 -30.65
N ASN A 65 19.48 10.17 -30.78
CA ASN A 65 19.94 9.16 -31.74
C ASN A 65 19.69 9.59 -33.20
N ASN A 66 18.65 10.37 -33.46
CA ASN A 66 18.26 10.85 -34.78
C ASN A 66 18.96 12.16 -35.19
N LEU A 67 19.55 12.90 -34.24
CA LEU A 67 20.33 14.09 -34.51
C LEU A 67 21.68 13.68 -35.15
N ARG A 68 21.80 13.95 -36.45
CA ARG A 68 23.08 13.84 -37.15
C ARG A 68 23.98 15.03 -36.77
N GLY A 69 25.24 14.80 -36.56
CA GLY A 69 26.32 15.57 -35.95
C GLY A 69 26.49 17.09 -36.17
N ASP A 70 25.56 17.76 -36.82
CA ASP A 70 25.74 19.15 -37.22
C ASP A 70 25.15 20.20 -36.25
N ASN A 71 24.47 19.77 -35.19
CA ASN A 71 23.83 20.68 -34.23
C ASN A 71 24.24 20.39 -32.79
N ILE A 72 25.49 20.73 -32.47
CA ILE A 72 26.09 20.48 -31.15
C ILE A 72 25.26 21.14 -30.02
N ASP A 73 24.81 22.38 -30.24
CA ASP A 73 24.02 23.12 -29.25
C ASP A 73 22.66 22.45 -28.92
N ALA A 74 22.05 21.81 -29.92
CA ALA A 74 20.80 21.09 -29.72
C ALA A 74 21.01 19.75 -28.98
N GLN A 75 22.12 19.08 -29.25
CA GLN A 75 22.52 17.85 -28.57
C GLN A 75 22.81 18.12 -27.10
N GLU A 76 23.56 19.17 -26.79
CA GLU A 76 23.89 19.56 -25.40
C GLU A 76 22.64 19.87 -24.60
N LYS A 77 21.70 20.68 -25.14
CA LYS A 77 20.42 20.98 -24.47
C LYS A 77 19.57 19.74 -24.22
N LEU A 78 19.49 18.81 -25.16
CA LEU A 78 18.74 17.57 -25.00
C LEU A 78 19.40 16.64 -23.96
N PHE A 79 20.73 16.61 -23.93
CA PHE A 79 21.49 15.85 -22.95
C PHE A 79 21.25 16.39 -21.53
N ASP A 80 21.34 17.70 -21.33
CA ASP A 80 21.06 18.35 -20.05
C ASP A 80 19.62 18.08 -19.60
N MET A 81 18.66 18.17 -20.52
CA MET A 81 17.25 17.90 -20.22
C MET A 81 17.05 16.42 -19.84
N LYS A 82 17.70 15.49 -20.52
CA LYS A 82 17.69 14.06 -20.18
C LYS A 82 18.22 13.84 -18.76
N GLN A 83 19.40 14.39 -18.46
CA GLN A 83 20.03 14.25 -17.14
C GLN A 83 19.16 14.79 -16.01
N GLN A 84 18.50 15.93 -16.21
CA GLN A 84 17.56 16.49 -15.23
C GLN A 84 16.33 15.58 -15.00
N LEU A 85 15.79 14.97 -16.06
CA LEU A 85 14.66 14.07 -15.96
C LEU A 85 15.05 12.74 -15.31
N GLU A 86 16.23 12.20 -15.62
CA GLU A 86 16.78 11.00 -14.99
C GLU A 86 17.01 11.22 -13.48
N ALA A 87 17.55 12.37 -13.09
CA ALA A 87 17.71 12.71 -11.68
C ALA A 87 16.37 12.76 -10.95
N LYS A 88 15.33 13.35 -11.57
CA LYS A 88 13.96 13.37 -11.02
C LYS A 88 13.35 11.97 -10.94
N LEU A 89 13.56 11.15 -11.98
CA LEU A 89 13.07 9.78 -12.03
C LEU A 89 13.68 8.94 -10.92
N ASN A 90 14.99 9.01 -10.70
CA ASN A 90 15.68 8.26 -9.67
C ASN A 90 15.14 8.61 -8.26
N VAL A 91 14.95 9.91 -7.96
CA VAL A 91 14.34 10.34 -6.70
C VAL A 91 12.93 9.79 -6.53
N LEU A 92 12.13 9.72 -7.59
CA LEU A 92 10.77 9.17 -7.51
C LEU A 92 10.77 7.66 -7.36
N LEU A 93 11.68 6.96 -8.03
CA LEU A 93 11.85 5.51 -7.90
C LEU A 93 12.30 5.11 -6.50
N ASP A 94 13.29 5.80 -5.93
CA ASP A 94 13.75 5.55 -4.56
C ASP A 94 12.61 5.74 -3.55
N ASN A 95 11.83 6.79 -3.73
CA ASN A 95 10.69 7.05 -2.85
C ASN A 95 9.57 6.02 -2.99
N TRP A 96 9.30 5.57 -4.21
CA TRP A 96 8.32 4.52 -4.47
C TRP A 96 8.77 3.20 -3.88
N ASN A 97 10.05 2.84 -4.02
CA ASN A 97 10.62 1.64 -3.42
C ASN A 97 10.55 1.70 -1.88
N ASN A 98 10.93 2.83 -1.27
CA ASN A 98 10.85 3.00 0.18
C ASN A 98 9.41 2.87 0.70
N LEU A 99 8.43 3.46 0.00
CA LEU A 99 7.02 3.31 0.38
C LEU A 99 6.53 1.88 0.26
N ARG A 100 6.99 1.16 -0.75
CA ARG A 100 6.65 -0.25 -0.94
C ARG A 100 7.24 -1.12 0.16
N GLU A 101 8.51 -0.89 0.54
CA GLU A 101 9.16 -1.59 1.65
C GLU A 101 8.41 -1.35 2.97
N GLU A 102 8.04 -0.11 3.28
CA GLU A 102 7.24 0.24 4.46
C GLU A 102 5.86 -0.46 4.45
N MET A 103 5.22 -0.55 3.28
CA MET A 103 3.96 -1.29 3.12
C MET A 103 4.11 -2.79 3.35
N GLU A 104 5.17 -3.40 2.82
CA GLU A 104 5.47 -4.82 3.00
C GLU A 104 5.73 -5.12 4.48
N GLN A 105 6.52 -4.26 5.15
CA GLN A 105 6.79 -4.36 6.58
C GLN A 105 5.51 -4.21 7.41
N LEU A 106 4.68 -3.24 7.10
CA LEU A 106 3.40 -3.03 7.79
C LEU A 106 2.48 -4.26 7.63
N SER A 107 2.40 -4.81 6.42
CA SER A 107 1.62 -6.02 6.15
C SER A 107 2.13 -7.24 6.92
N PHE A 108 3.43 -7.36 7.10
CA PHE A 108 4.04 -8.43 7.90
C PHE A 108 3.70 -8.27 9.38
N LEU A 109 3.92 -7.09 9.95
CA LEU A 109 3.63 -6.81 11.36
C LEU A 109 2.15 -7.01 11.72
N MET A 110 1.23 -6.60 10.84
CA MET A 110 -0.20 -6.83 11.02
C MET A 110 -0.57 -8.32 11.06
N LYS A 111 0.09 -9.15 10.24
CA LYS A 111 -0.14 -10.61 10.29
C LYS A 111 0.38 -11.23 11.59
N GLU A 112 1.51 -10.75 12.10
CA GLU A 112 2.04 -11.22 13.38
C GLU A 112 1.12 -10.77 14.55
N GLU A 113 0.60 -9.54 14.51
CA GLU A 113 -0.41 -9.05 15.47
C GLU A 113 -1.65 -9.94 15.48
N ASP A 114 -2.21 -10.26 14.31
CA ASP A 114 -3.37 -11.14 14.19
C ASP A 114 -3.10 -12.54 14.74
N LYS A 115 -1.91 -13.08 14.49
CA LYS A 115 -1.49 -14.39 14.97
C LYS A 115 -1.36 -14.42 16.49
N LEU A 116 -0.67 -13.44 17.09
CA LEU A 116 -0.55 -13.33 18.54
C LEU A 116 -1.91 -13.12 19.22
N THR A 117 -2.75 -12.28 18.63
CA THR A 117 -4.11 -12.03 19.15
C THR A 117 -4.95 -13.33 19.17
N LYS A 118 -4.81 -14.18 18.14
CA LYS A 118 -5.47 -15.50 18.12
C LYS A 118 -4.90 -16.42 19.19
N GLN A 119 -3.58 -16.46 19.35
CA GLN A 119 -2.92 -17.31 20.36
C GLN A 119 -3.36 -16.91 21.78
N ILE A 120 -3.40 -15.60 22.09
CA ILE A 120 -3.88 -15.09 23.38
C ILE A 120 -5.33 -15.51 23.62
N LYS A 121 -6.21 -15.36 22.62
CA LYS A 121 -7.61 -15.79 22.72
C LYS A 121 -7.76 -17.31 22.96
N ASP A 122 -6.98 -18.09 22.25
CA ASP A 122 -7.03 -19.57 22.37
C ASP A 122 -6.51 -20.04 23.74
N GLN A 123 -5.49 -19.37 24.29
CA GLN A 123 -4.99 -19.66 25.64
C GLN A 123 -5.95 -19.18 26.72
N SER A 124 -6.49 -18.00 26.59
CA SER A 124 -7.49 -17.44 27.54
C SER A 124 -8.77 -18.30 27.62
N ASN A 125 -9.15 -18.99 26.54
CA ASN A 125 -10.33 -19.87 26.51
C ASN A 125 -10.05 -21.27 27.11
N ARG A 126 -8.81 -21.63 27.39
CA ARG A 126 -8.42 -22.96 27.89
C ARG A 126 -8.28 -23.00 29.40
N GLU A 127 -9.03 -22.30 30.21
CA GLU A 127 -9.13 -22.37 31.70
C GLU A 127 -7.98 -23.16 32.43
N ILE A 128 -6.73 -23.04 31.98
CA ILE A 128 -5.60 -23.71 32.62
C ILE A 128 -4.92 -22.70 33.53
N GLU A 129 -5.16 -22.83 34.82
CA GLU A 129 -4.66 -21.99 35.93
C GLU A 129 -3.13 -21.83 36.01
N ASN A 130 -2.33 -22.47 35.14
CA ASN A 130 -0.88 -22.57 35.29
C ASN A 130 -0.05 -21.83 34.25
N ASP A 131 -0.63 -20.97 33.40
CA ASP A 131 0.11 -20.36 32.27
C ASP A 131 0.05 -18.82 32.23
N LEU A 132 -0.10 -18.18 33.42
CA LEU A 132 -0.11 -16.72 33.54
C LEU A 132 1.18 -16.09 32.99
N ASP A 133 2.32 -16.70 33.27
CA ASP A 133 3.63 -16.19 32.78
C ASP A 133 3.75 -16.26 31.24
N SER A 134 3.10 -17.22 30.59
CA SER A 134 3.12 -17.32 29.14
C SER A 134 2.14 -16.35 28.47
N LEU A 135 1.00 -16.08 29.08
CA LEU A 135 0.07 -15.06 28.63
C LEU A 135 0.67 -13.65 28.76
N GLU A 136 1.32 -13.36 29.87
CA GLU A 136 1.99 -12.07 30.09
C GLU A 136 3.06 -11.80 29.04
N LYS A 137 3.86 -12.79 28.69
CA LYS A 137 4.86 -12.68 27.60
C LYS A 137 4.24 -12.41 26.24
N LEU A 138 3.14 -13.10 25.89
CA LEU A 138 2.44 -12.88 24.62
C LEU A 138 1.80 -11.48 24.55
N GLU A 139 1.31 -10.98 25.69
CA GLU A 139 0.77 -9.62 25.77
C GLU A 139 1.88 -8.56 25.65
N GLU A 140 3.06 -8.81 26.21
CA GLU A 140 4.24 -7.95 26.01
C GLU A 140 4.67 -7.94 24.54
N GLU A 141 4.82 -9.10 23.90
CA GLU A 141 5.15 -9.21 22.47
C GLU A 141 4.10 -8.50 21.60
N LEU A 142 2.81 -8.64 21.91
CA LEU A 142 1.74 -7.96 21.21
C LEU A 142 1.85 -6.44 21.34
N SER A 143 2.19 -5.96 22.54
CA SER A 143 2.41 -4.53 22.80
C SER A 143 3.58 -3.97 22.00
N GLU A 144 4.69 -4.72 21.92
CA GLU A 144 5.87 -4.34 21.12
C GLU A 144 5.53 -4.23 19.63
N ILE A 145 4.84 -5.24 19.08
CA ILE A 145 4.41 -5.24 17.67
C ILE A 145 3.46 -4.07 17.38
N ARG A 146 2.53 -3.76 18.26
CA ARG A 146 1.64 -2.60 18.10
C ARG A 146 2.41 -1.28 18.09
N ASN A 147 3.42 -1.15 18.93
CA ASN A 147 4.28 0.03 18.93
C ASN A 147 5.08 0.15 17.61
N GLU A 148 5.55 -0.97 17.05
CA GLU A 148 6.23 -0.98 15.76
C GLU A 148 5.28 -0.62 14.62
N ILE A 149 4.07 -1.19 14.58
CA ILE A 149 3.03 -0.84 13.61
C ILE A 149 2.79 0.67 13.63
N GLN A 150 2.61 1.27 14.81
CA GLN A 150 2.37 2.69 14.94
C GLN A 150 3.54 3.55 14.41
N LYS A 151 4.79 3.11 14.60
CA LYS A 151 5.98 3.79 14.06
C LYS A 151 6.01 3.72 12.53
N VAL A 152 5.79 2.53 11.96
CA VAL A 152 5.78 2.32 10.50
C VAL A 152 4.64 3.08 9.85
N GLU A 153 3.42 3.04 10.41
CA GLU A 153 2.29 3.85 9.96
C GLU A 153 2.59 5.35 9.99
N GLY A 154 3.26 5.81 11.04
CA GLY A 154 3.69 7.21 11.16
C GLY A 154 4.67 7.62 10.06
N ASN A 155 5.63 6.78 9.73
CA ASN A 155 6.61 7.01 8.66
C ASN A 155 5.92 6.98 7.29
N PHE A 156 5.11 5.96 7.03
CA PHE A 156 4.34 5.83 5.80
C PHE A 156 3.48 7.08 5.53
N ASN A 157 2.74 7.54 6.53
CA ASN A 157 1.89 8.71 6.41
C ASN A 157 2.68 10.01 6.15
N LYS A 158 3.88 10.16 6.74
CA LYS A 158 4.77 11.30 6.47
C LYS A 158 5.25 11.29 5.03
N ILE A 159 5.68 10.14 4.51
CA ILE A 159 6.18 10.01 3.13
C ILE A 159 5.02 10.23 2.15
N LYS A 160 3.85 9.65 2.39
CA LYS A 160 2.64 9.80 1.59
C LYS A 160 2.20 11.26 1.48
N LYS A 161 2.13 11.98 2.61
CA LYS A 161 1.69 13.38 2.67
C LYS A 161 2.60 14.31 1.87
N ASN A 162 3.89 14.03 1.82
CA ASN A 162 4.86 14.87 1.14
C ASN A 162 4.89 14.68 -0.38
N ARG A 163 4.27 13.64 -0.98
CA ARG A 163 4.57 13.24 -2.36
C ARG A 163 3.40 12.78 -3.23
N ASN A 164 2.17 12.85 -2.75
CA ASN A 164 0.97 12.57 -3.54
C ASN A 164 0.96 11.21 -4.27
N PHE A 165 1.57 10.17 -3.67
CA PHE A 165 1.46 8.81 -4.19
C PHE A 165 0.14 8.16 -3.77
N PRO A 166 -0.57 7.44 -4.67
CA PRO A 166 -1.88 6.84 -4.39
C PRO A 166 -1.77 5.51 -3.61
N PHE A 167 -0.87 5.44 -2.61
CA PHE A 167 -0.77 4.26 -1.78
C PHE A 167 -1.80 4.27 -0.65
N LYS A 168 -2.50 3.13 -0.50
CA LYS A 168 -3.39 2.86 0.63
C LYS A 168 -3.05 1.47 1.18
N TYR A 169 -2.99 1.33 2.49
CA TYR A 169 -2.80 0.06 3.19
C TYR A 169 -4.10 -0.47 3.82
N GLN A 170 -5.17 0.31 3.75
CA GLN A 170 -6.45 0.04 4.35
C GLN A 170 -7.55 0.29 3.34
N VAL A 171 -8.55 -0.60 3.31
CA VAL A 171 -9.77 -0.43 2.53
C VAL A 171 -10.67 0.58 3.25
N GLU A 172 -11.04 1.62 2.55
CA GLU A 172 -11.93 2.69 2.99
C GLU A 172 -13.31 2.55 2.33
N PRO A 173 -14.36 3.24 2.81
CA PRO A 173 -15.69 3.19 2.19
C PRO A 173 -15.71 3.55 0.70
N ASP A 174 -14.86 4.47 0.27
CA ASP A 174 -14.76 4.87 -1.13
C ASP A 174 -14.28 3.72 -2.02
N ASP A 175 -13.35 2.89 -1.52
CA ASP A 175 -12.85 1.72 -2.26
C ASP A 175 -13.93 0.65 -2.44
N ILE A 176 -14.91 0.58 -1.53
CA ILE A 176 -16.08 -0.29 -1.64
C ILE A 176 -17.08 0.25 -2.68
N ALA A 177 -17.17 1.58 -2.83
CA ALA A 177 -18.07 2.21 -3.78
C ALA A 177 -17.58 2.10 -5.23
N ASP A 178 -16.29 1.93 -5.42
CA ASP A 178 -15.65 1.85 -6.74
C ASP A 178 -15.71 0.44 -7.36
N VAL A 179 -16.18 -0.56 -6.60
CA VAL A 179 -16.39 -1.96 -7.02
C VAL A 179 -17.82 -2.21 -7.45
#